data_5e9a113d95848dae1576361ab528aff4
#
_entry.id   5e9a113d95848dae1576361ab528aff4
#
_cell.length_a   1.000
_cell.length_b   1.000
_cell.length_c   1.000
_cell.angle_alpha   90.00
_cell.angle_beta   90.00
_cell.angle_gamma   90.00
#
_symmetry.space_group_name_H-M   'P 1'
#
loop_
_entity.id
_entity.type
_entity.pdbx_description
1 polymer ?
#
loop_
_entity_poly.entity_id
_entity_poly.type
_entity_poly.pdbx_seq_one_letter_code
_entity_poly.pdbx_strand_id
1 'polypeptide(L)'
;MSSAGWYTLLVAATAGMRLVELSVARRNLRWARERGGVETGAGHYPVMVALHTGLLVGCVAEVWAAGRPFLPALGWPMLGLLVAAHALRWWCIRTLGPQWNTRVVRVPGMPLVTGGPYRRLNHPNYVAVVVEGVALPLVHTAWITALAFTVLNALLLRVRLRVERSALSPEPVAADH
;
A
#
# COMPACT_ATOMS: atom_id res chain seq x y z
N MET A 1 7.86 14.17 26.27
CA MET A 1 8.23 13.84 24.88
C MET A 1 7.83 15.01 23.98
N SER A 2 8.69 15.42 23.05
CA SER A 2 8.34 16.45 22.05
C SER A 2 7.29 15.93 21.06
N SER A 3 6.59 16.84 20.37
CA SER A 3 5.62 16.45 19.33
C SER A 3 6.29 15.66 18.18
N ALA A 4 7.52 16.02 17.81
CA ALA A 4 8.32 15.27 16.84
C ALA A 4 8.71 13.87 17.36
N GLY A 5 8.94 13.71 18.66
CA GLY A 5 9.27 12.42 19.27
C GLY A 5 8.13 11.42 19.19
N TRP A 6 6.90 11.79 19.59
CA TRP A 6 5.76 10.90 19.48
C TRP A 6 5.41 10.58 18.00
N TYR A 7 5.58 11.57 17.11
CA TYR A 7 5.38 11.34 15.67
C TYR A 7 6.38 10.33 15.12
N THR A 8 7.65 10.40 15.52
CA THR A 8 8.66 9.41 15.16
C THR A 8 8.24 7.99 15.60
N LEU A 9 7.66 7.85 16.80
CA LEU A 9 7.12 6.57 17.25
C LEU A 9 5.92 6.11 16.41
N LEU A 10 5.05 7.01 15.98
CA LEU A 10 3.95 6.70 15.07
C LEU A 10 4.47 6.17 13.73
N VAL A 11 5.49 6.83 13.16
CA VAL A 11 6.13 6.38 11.91
C VAL A 11 6.80 5.02 12.10
N ALA A 12 7.49 4.80 13.21
CA ALA A 12 8.10 3.51 13.55
C ALA A 12 7.05 2.39 13.72
N ALA A 13 5.92 2.69 14.37
CA ALA A 13 4.80 1.74 14.47
C ALA A 13 4.21 1.40 13.09
N THR A 14 4.06 2.39 12.21
CA THR A 14 3.64 2.17 10.81
C THR A 14 4.65 1.31 10.06
N ALA A 15 5.96 1.55 10.23
CA ALA A 15 7.01 0.70 9.66
C ALA A 15 6.92 -0.74 10.16
N GLY A 16 6.69 -0.95 11.46
CA GLY A 16 6.47 -2.27 12.05
C GLY A 16 5.27 -3.00 11.43
N MET A 17 4.15 -2.30 11.24
CA MET A 17 2.99 -2.88 10.54
C MET A 17 3.33 -3.27 9.10
N ARG A 18 4.15 -2.50 8.37
CA ARG A 18 4.63 -2.86 7.02
C ARG A 18 5.45 -4.16 7.03
N LEU A 19 6.29 -4.36 8.04
CA LEU A 19 7.06 -5.60 8.16
C LEU A 19 6.16 -6.83 8.40
N VAL A 20 5.11 -6.67 9.22
CA VAL A 20 4.10 -7.73 9.42
C VAL A 20 3.37 -8.04 8.10
N GLU A 21 2.92 -7.01 7.38
CA GLU A 21 2.27 -7.19 6.07
C GLU A 21 3.19 -7.87 5.05
N LEU A 22 4.47 -7.51 4.99
CA LEU A 22 5.45 -8.18 4.13
C LEU A 22 5.63 -9.64 4.50
N SER A 23 5.57 -9.99 5.78
CA SER A 23 5.64 -11.38 6.25
C SER A 23 4.42 -12.18 5.79
N VAL A 24 3.21 -11.58 5.89
CA VAL A 24 1.97 -12.17 5.35
C VAL A 24 2.07 -12.34 3.83
N ALA A 25 2.51 -11.30 3.11
CA ALA A 25 2.66 -11.36 1.66
C ALA A 25 3.65 -12.44 1.20
N ARG A 26 4.79 -12.60 1.91
CA ARG A 26 5.77 -13.66 1.62
C ARG A 26 5.17 -15.06 1.81
N ARG A 27 4.40 -15.27 2.88
CA ARG A 27 3.69 -16.54 3.13
C ARG A 27 2.68 -16.81 2.02
N ASN A 28 1.88 -15.81 1.66
CA ASN A 28 0.86 -15.92 0.62
C ASN A 28 1.49 -16.13 -0.77
N LEU A 29 2.65 -15.53 -1.05
CA LEU A 29 3.38 -15.76 -2.30
C LEU A 29 3.83 -17.22 -2.42
N ARG A 30 4.35 -17.83 -1.35
CA ARG A 30 4.70 -19.26 -1.34
C ARG A 30 3.46 -20.11 -1.61
N TRP A 31 2.37 -19.88 -0.89
CA TRP A 31 1.09 -20.55 -1.09
C TRP A 31 0.59 -20.46 -2.54
N ALA A 32 0.71 -19.29 -3.16
CA ALA A 32 0.33 -19.09 -4.56
C ALA A 32 1.22 -19.88 -5.52
N ARG A 33 2.54 -19.84 -5.33
CA ARG A 33 3.51 -20.59 -6.17
C ARG A 33 3.30 -22.09 -6.12
N GLU A 34 3.01 -22.65 -4.96
CA GLU A 34 2.68 -24.07 -4.77
C GLU A 34 1.43 -24.50 -5.57
N ARG A 35 0.60 -23.53 -6.02
CA ARG A 35 -0.64 -23.73 -6.79
C ARG A 35 -0.54 -23.24 -8.23
N GLY A 36 0.68 -23.13 -8.75
CA GLY A 36 0.91 -22.65 -10.11
C GLY A 36 0.67 -21.16 -10.32
N GLY A 37 0.72 -20.37 -9.23
CA GLY A 37 0.56 -18.92 -9.30
C GLY A 37 1.66 -18.24 -10.09
N VAL A 38 1.26 -17.40 -11.04
CA VAL A 38 2.14 -16.63 -11.92
C VAL A 38 2.23 -15.20 -11.43
N GLU A 39 3.47 -14.71 -11.23
CA GLU A 39 3.75 -13.31 -10.88
C GLU A 39 3.89 -12.49 -12.16
N THR A 40 3.15 -11.38 -12.25
CA THR A 40 3.19 -10.45 -13.39
C THR A 40 3.74 -9.11 -12.95
N GLY A 41 4.59 -8.48 -13.78
CA GLY A 41 5.10 -7.13 -13.54
C GLY A 41 6.06 -7.02 -12.36
N ALA A 42 6.94 -7.98 -12.14
CA ALA A 42 7.92 -7.98 -11.04
C ALA A 42 8.82 -6.73 -11.01
N GLY A 43 9.06 -6.08 -12.15
CA GLY A 43 9.98 -4.93 -12.28
C GLY A 43 9.56 -3.67 -11.51
N HIS A 44 8.26 -3.45 -11.24
CA HIS A 44 7.82 -2.28 -10.47
C HIS A 44 7.88 -2.48 -8.94
N TYR A 45 8.08 -3.71 -8.47
CA TYR A 45 8.09 -4.02 -7.04
C TYR A 45 9.23 -3.34 -6.26
N PRO A 46 10.50 -3.34 -6.73
CA PRO A 46 11.59 -2.62 -6.04
C PRO A 46 11.31 -1.12 -5.93
N VAL A 47 10.75 -0.50 -6.98
CA VAL A 47 10.38 0.92 -6.99
C VAL A 47 9.31 1.21 -5.93
N MET A 48 8.32 0.33 -5.81
CA MET A 48 7.29 0.44 -4.78
C MET A 48 7.91 0.36 -3.37
N VAL A 49 8.81 -0.58 -3.13
CA VAL A 49 9.49 -0.71 -1.83
C VAL A 49 10.31 0.55 -1.52
N ALA A 50 11.10 1.03 -2.49
CA ALA A 50 11.90 2.24 -2.34
C ALA A 50 11.02 3.48 -2.04
N LEU A 51 9.89 3.63 -2.74
CA LEU A 51 8.97 4.74 -2.55
C LEU A 51 8.35 4.74 -1.13
N HIS A 52 7.89 3.57 -0.65
CA HIS A 52 7.30 3.48 0.69
C HIS A 52 8.35 3.62 1.80
N THR A 53 9.57 3.14 1.60
CA THR A 53 10.68 3.39 2.51
C THR A 53 11.03 4.88 2.53
N GLY A 54 11.07 5.52 1.35
CA GLY A 54 11.27 6.96 1.20
C GLY A 54 10.19 7.79 1.91
N LEU A 55 8.92 7.36 1.89
CA LEU A 55 7.85 7.98 2.65
C LEU A 55 8.16 7.99 4.16
N LEU A 56 8.50 6.83 4.73
CA LEU A 56 8.75 6.71 6.17
C LEU A 56 9.98 7.52 6.60
N VAL A 57 11.07 7.44 5.84
CA VAL A 57 12.29 8.21 6.10
C VAL A 57 12.04 9.70 5.91
N GLY A 58 11.35 10.09 4.82
CA GLY A 58 11.01 11.48 4.52
C GLY A 58 10.14 12.12 5.62
N CYS A 59 9.15 11.39 6.14
CA CYS A 59 8.33 11.86 7.26
C CYS A 59 9.16 12.27 8.47
N VAL A 60 10.09 11.42 8.89
CA VAL A 60 10.96 11.71 10.05
C VAL A 60 11.95 12.82 9.70
N ALA A 61 12.65 12.68 8.57
CA ALA A 61 13.68 13.64 8.16
C ALA A 61 13.11 15.05 8.00
N GLU A 62 11.96 15.21 7.34
CA GLU A 62 11.37 16.55 7.15
C GLU A 62 10.92 17.17 8.46
N VAL A 63 10.30 16.40 9.37
CA VAL A 63 9.84 16.94 10.65
C VAL A 63 11.00 17.41 11.50
N TRP A 64 12.09 16.66 11.57
CA TRP A 64 13.25 17.03 12.37
C TRP A 64 14.12 18.11 11.71
N ALA A 65 14.39 18.01 10.41
CA ALA A 65 15.28 18.96 9.72
C ALA A 65 14.62 20.32 9.48
N ALA A 66 13.32 20.35 9.19
CA ALA A 66 12.58 21.59 8.92
C ALA A 66 11.82 22.12 10.14
N GLY A 67 11.92 21.47 11.31
CA GLY A 67 11.23 21.89 12.53
C GLY A 67 9.71 21.97 12.35
N ARG A 68 9.12 21.03 11.61
CA ARG A 68 7.68 21.08 11.29
C ARG A 68 6.83 21.07 12.55
N PRO A 69 5.83 21.96 12.68
CA PRO A 69 4.96 21.99 13.84
C PRO A 69 3.87 20.91 13.77
N PHE A 70 3.41 20.46 14.93
CA PHE A 70 2.14 19.76 15.02
C PHE A 70 0.99 20.77 15.10
N LEU A 71 0.11 20.75 14.11
CA LEU A 71 -1.08 21.59 14.07
C LEU A 71 -2.30 20.72 14.46
N PRO A 72 -2.89 20.88 15.67
CA PRO A 72 -3.97 20.01 16.15
C PRO A 72 -5.17 19.91 15.20
N ALA A 73 -5.57 21.03 14.58
CA ALA A 73 -6.70 21.07 13.64
C ALA A 73 -6.48 20.23 12.37
N LEU A 74 -5.23 19.99 11.99
CA LEU A 74 -4.87 19.10 10.85
C LEU A 74 -4.45 17.72 11.35
N GLY A 75 -3.59 17.67 12.36
CA GLY A 75 -2.95 16.43 12.82
C GLY A 75 -3.94 15.37 13.33
N TRP A 76 -4.93 15.77 14.12
CA TRP A 76 -5.93 14.83 14.62
C TRP A 76 -6.83 14.23 13.53
N PRO A 77 -7.41 15.00 12.57
CA PRO A 77 -8.11 14.43 11.44
C PRO A 77 -7.22 13.51 10.58
N MET A 78 -5.96 13.89 10.33
CA MET A 78 -5.03 13.05 9.57
C MET A 78 -4.70 11.76 10.31
N LEU A 79 -4.53 11.79 11.62
CA LEU A 79 -4.36 10.58 12.43
C LEU A 79 -5.60 9.66 12.35
N GLY A 80 -6.80 10.22 12.40
CA GLY A 80 -8.04 9.49 12.20
C GLY A 80 -8.10 8.81 10.82
N LEU A 81 -7.73 9.53 9.76
CA LEU A 81 -7.64 8.98 8.40
C LEU A 81 -6.58 7.89 8.28
N LEU A 82 -5.43 8.05 8.93
CA LEU A 82 -4.37 7.04 8.97
C LEU A 82 -4.87 5.73 9.61
N VAL A 83 -5.56 5.83 10.75
CA VAL A 83 -6.16 4.67 11.43
C VAL A 83 -7.21 4.00 10.53
N ALA A 84 -8.06 4.78 9.87
CA ALA A 84 -9.05 4.25 8.93
C ALA A 84 -8.40 3.56 7.71
N ALA A 85 -7.30 4.12 7.18
CA ALA A 85 -6.54 3.50 6.10
C ALA A 85 -5.93 2.16 6.52
N HIS A 86 -5.36 2.06 7.71
CA HIS A 86 -4.86 0.80 8.26
C HIS A 86 -5.99 -0.21 8.49
N ALA A 87 -7.12 0.21 9.04
CA ALA A 87 -8.28 -0.65 9.22
C ALA A 87 -8.80 -1.20 7.88
N LEU A 88 -8.93 -0.34 6.85
CA LEU A 88 -9.31 -0.75 5.50
C LEU A 88 -8.33 -1.76 4.91
N ARG A 89 -7.02 -1.54 5.08
CA ARG A 89 -5.98 -2.45 4.60
C ARG A 89 -6.08 -3.82 5.27
N TRP A 90 -6.21 -3.87 6.59
CA TRP A 90 -6.38 -5.13 7.32
C TRP A 90 -7.69 -5.84 6.95
N TRP A 91 -8.75 -5.08 6.64
CA TRP A 91 -9.97 -5.65 6.10
C TRP A 91 -9.74 -6.30 4.72
N CYS A 92 -8.97 -5.64 3.82
CA CYS A 92 -8.56 -6.22 2.54
C CYS A 92 -7.76 -7.53 2.73
N ILE A 93 -6.76 -7.51 3.63
CA ILE A 93 -5.90 -8.67 3.91
C ILE A 93 -6.75 -9.87 4.39
N ARG A 94 -7.66 -9.63 5.33
CA ARG A 94 -8.54 -10.68 5.86
C ARG A 94 -9.52 -11.21 4.82
N THR A 95 -10.06 -10.33 3.99
CA THR A 95 -11.04 -10.70 2.96
C THR A 95 -10.40 -11.53 1.84
N LEU A 96 -9.22 -11.16 1.38
CA LEU A 96 -8.49 -11.91 0.35
C LEU A 96 -7.79 -13.16 0.89
N GLY A 97 -7.48 -13.18 2.19
CA GLY A 97 -6.76 -14.31 2.80
C GLY A 97 -5.47 -14.65 2.06
N PRO A 98 -5.27 -15.92 1.63
CA PRO A 98 -4.05 -16.34 0.92
C PRO A 98 -3.85 -15.68 -0.47
N GLN A 99 -4.91 -15.13 -1.07
CA GLN A 99 -4.80 -14.42 -2.36
C GLN A 99 -4.25 -13.00 -2.19
N TRP A 100 -4.24 -12.44 -0.97
CA TRP A 100 -3.67 -11.12 -0.73
C TRP A 100 -2.15 -11.13 -0.91
N ASN A 101 -1.64 -10.21 -1.72
CA ASN A 101 -0.20 -10.05 -1.93
C ASN A 101 0.17 -8.58 -2.17
N THR A 102 1.44 -8.24 -1.92
CA THR A 102 2.02 -6.95 -2.32
C THR A 102 2.44 -6.94 -3.80
N ARG A 103 2.53 -8.11 -4.42
CA ARG A 103 2.84 -8.34 -5.84
C ARG A 103 1.57 -8.68 -6.61
N VAL A 104 1.60 -8.52 -7.93
CA VAL A 104 0.52 -8.98 -8.80
C VAL A 104 0.74 -10.47 -9.08
N VAL A 105 -0.06 -11.32 -8.44
CA VAL A 105 0.03 -12.78 -8.58
C VAL A 105 -1.35 -13.32 -8.90
N ARG A 106 -1.45 -14.13 -9.95
CA ARG A 106 -2.67 -14.84 -10.34
C ARG A 106 -2.48 -16.34 -10.12
N VAL A 107 -3.42 -16.96 -9.41
CA VAL A 107 -3.46 -18.41 -9.23
C VAL A 107 -4.53 -18.96 -10.20
N PRO A 108 -4.18 -19.87 -11.12
CA PRO A 108 -5.13 -20.46 -12.06
C PRO A 108 -6.29 -21.13 -11.33
N GLY A 109 -7.51 -21.01 -11.88
CA GLY A 109 -8.71 -21.64 -11.31
C GLY A 109 -9.26 -21.01 -10.03
N MET A 110 -8.58 -20.02 -9.44
CA MET A 110 -9.11 -19.34 -8.25
C MET A 110 -10.11 -18.24 -8.63
N PRO A 111 -11.31 -18.22 -8.00
CA PRO A 111 -12.29 -17.18 -8.26
C PRO A 111 -11.83 -15.83 -7.75
N LEU A 112 -12.30 -14.76 -8.40
CA LEU A 112 -12.11 -13.39 -7.89
C LEU A 112 -12.92 -13.21 -6.61
N VAL A 113 -12.26 -12.62 -5.60
CA VAL A 113 -12.91 -12.31 -4.33
C VAL A 113 -13.73 -11.01 -4.48
N THR A 114 -15.04 -11.12 -4.28
CA THR A 114 -16.01 -10.02 -4.38
C THR A 114 -16.60 -9.60 -3.04
N GLY A 115 -16.15 -10.21 -1.94
CA GLY A 115 -16.63 -9.96 -0.57
C GLY A 115 -16.02 -8.73 0.10
N GLY A 116 -16.48 -8.40 1.31
CA GLY A 116 -15.92 -7.34 2.14
C GLY A 116 -15.82 -5.98 1.43
N PRO A 117 -14.66 -5.31 1.47
CA PRO A 117 -14.48 -4.00 0.84
C PRO A 117 -14.56 -4.07 -0.70
N TYR A 118 -14.32 -5.26 -1.30
CA TYR A 118 -14.38 -5.48 -2.75
C TYR A 118 -15.80 -5.46 -3.33
N ARG A 119 -16.83 -5.49 -2.48
CA ARG A 119 -18.23 -5.30 -2.92
C ARG A 119 -18.52 -3.89 -3.43
N ARG A 120 -17.78 -2.89 -2.95
CA ARG A 120 -18.02 -1.47 -3.24
C ARG A 120 -16.86 -0.79 -3.96
N LEU A 121 -15.64 -1.31 -3.80
CA LEU A 121 -14.42 -0.73 -4.35
C LEU A 121 -13.67 -1.78 -5.17
N ASN A 122 -13.29 -1.44 -6.38
CA ASN A 122 -12.49 -2.35 -7.24
C ASN A 122 -11.07 -2.56 -6.68
N HIS A 123 -10.48 -1.50 -6.10
CA HIS A 123 -9.11 -1.53 -5.59
C HIS A 123 -9.02 -0.91 -4.19
N PRO A 124 -9.69 -1.47 -3.15
CA PRO A 124 -9.73 -0.86 -1.81
C PRO A 124 -8.35 -0.77 -1.16
N ASN A 125 -7.44 -1.70 -1.46
CA ASN A 125 -6.07 -1.65 -0.96
C ASN A 125 -5.29 -0.44 -1.53
N TYR A 126 -5.56 -0.01 -2.77
CA TYR A 126 -4.94 1.21 -3.33
C TYR A 126 -5.51 2.47 -2.70
N VAL A 127 -6.80 2.49 -2.37
CA VAL A 127 -7.39 3.58 -1.58
C VAL A 127 -6.67 3.72 -0.24
N ALA A 128 -6.44 2.61 0.47
CA ALA A 128 -5.68 2.62 1.71
C ALA A 128 -4.26 3.17 1.54
N VAL A 129 -3.55 2.81 0.45
CA VAL A 129 -2.20 3.33 0.14
C VAL A 129 -2.22 4.84 -0.08
N VAL A 130 -3.17 5.33 -0.88
CA VAL A 130 -3.27 6.76 -1.20
C VAL A 130 -3.59 7.57 0.06
N VAL A 131 -4.58 7.14 0.84
CA VAL A 131 -4.97 7.83 2.08
C VAL A 131 -3.82 7.84 3.08
N GLU A 132 -3.13 6.73 3.27
CA GLU A 132 -1.98 6.63 4.16
C GLU A 132 -0.83 7.55 3.72
N GLY A 133 -0.52 7.56 2.42
CA GLY A 133 0.55 8.39 1.86
C GLY A 133 0.34 9.89 2.01
N VAL A 134 -0.91 10.33 2.14
CA VAL A 134 -1.29 11.71 2.46
C VAL A 134 -1.38 11.92 3.96
N ALA A 135 -2.08 11.03 4.66
CA ALA A 135 -2.41 11.21 6.07
C ALA A 135 -1.17 11.11 6.97
N LEU A 136 -0.30 10.10 6.78
CA LEU A 136 0.86 9.92 7.65
C LEU A 136 1.78 11.16 7.69
N PRO A 137 2.25 11.72 6.56
CA PRO A 137 3.11 12.91 6.63
C PRO A 137 2.35 14.13 7.15
N LEU A 138 1.06 14.28 6.84
CA LEU A 138 0.27 15.45 7.26
C LEU A 138 -0.15 15.40 8.73
N VAL A 139 -0.02 14.27 9.44
CA VAL A 139 -0.16 14.25 10.91
C VAL A 139 0.77 15.27 11.55
N HIS A 140 1.96 15.49 11.01
CA HIS A 140 2.95 16.44 11.55
C HIS A 140 3.46 17.42 10.49
N THR A 141 2.59 17.84 9.55
CA THR A 141 2.85 18.88 8.54
C THR A 141 4.08 18.66 7.65
N ALA A 142 4.45 17.41 7.36
CA ALA A 142 5.50 17.08 6.41
C ALA A 142 4.99 17.20 4.96
N TRP A 143 4.76 18.44 4.50
CA TRP A 143 4.12 18.76 3.22
C TRP A 143 4.91 18.31 2.01
N ILE A 144 6.25 18.44 2.07
CA ILE A 144 7.15 18.07 0.97
C ILE A 144 7.06 16.56 0.75
N THR A 145 7.15 15.78 1.83
CA THR A 145 7.02 14.33 1.80
C THR A 145 5.64 13.90 1.30
N ALA A 146 4.57 14.56 1.77
CA ALA A 146 3.20 14.29 1.32
C ALA A 146 3.05 14.49 -0.18
N LEU A 147 3.52 15.64 -0.70
CA LEU A 147 3.42 15.98 -2.12
C LEU A 147 4.25 15.03 -2.98
N ALA A 148 5.52 14.84 -2.63
CA ALA A 148 6.44 13.98 -3.37
C ALA A 148 5.91 12.54 -3.44
N PHE A 149 5.49 11.97 -2.30
CA PHE A 149 4.91 10.64 -2.29
C PHE A 149 3.64 10.56 -3.12
N THR A 150 2.73 11.52 -2.99
CA THR A 150 1.45 11.51 -3.73
C THR A 150 1.67 11.48 -5.23
N VAL A 151 2.56 12.33 -5.75
CA VAL A 151 2.86 12.39 -7.19
C VAL A 151 3.51 11.08 -7.66
N LEU A 152 4.57 10.63 -6.99
CA LEU A 152 5.30 9.44 -7.37
C LEU A 152 4.43 8.17 -7.24
N ASN A 153 3.62 8.07 -6.19
CA ASN A 153 2.71 6.96 -6.00
C ASN A 153 1.58 6.94 -7.05
N ALA A 154 1.08 8.10 -7.47
CA ALA A 154 0.09 8.17 -8.55
C ALA A 154 0.65 7.63 -9.87
N LEU A 155 1.91 7.94 -10.20
CA LEU A 155 2.60 7.39 -11.37
C LEU A 155 2.78 5.87 -11.24
N LEU A 156 3.23 5.40 -10.08
CA LEU A 156 3.42 3.97 -9.81
C LEU A 156 2.09 3.20 -9.88
N LEU A 157 1.02 3.74 -9.30
CA LEU A 157 -0.31 3.11 -9.35
C LEU A 157 -0.86 3.01 -10.78
N ARG A 158 -0.61 4.00 -11.65
CA ARG A 158 -0.96 3.91 -13.07
C ARG A 158 -0.27 2.71 -13.75
N VAL A 159 1.01 2.50 -13.46
CA VAL A 159 1.76 1.33 -13.98
C VAL A 159 1.17 0.03 -13.44
N ARG A 160 0.93 -0.06 -12.13
CA ARG A 160 0.36 -1.26 -11.51
C ARG A 160 -1.01 -1.61 -12.06
N LEU A 161 -1.91 -0.63 -12.21
CA LEU A 161 -3.25 -0.85 -12.75
C LEU A 161 -3.21 -1.36 -14.21
N ARG A 162 -2.25 -0.89 -15.01
CA ARG A 162 -2.05 -1.42 -16.38
C ARG A 162 -1.61 -2.89 -16.34
N VAL A 163 -0.64 -3.22 -15.49
CA VAL A 163 -0.14 -4.60 -15.33
C VAL A 163 -1.23 -5.52 -14.83
N GLU A 164 -2.03 -5.10 -13.85
CA GLU A 164 -3.15 -5.90 -13.34
C GLU A 164 -4.21 -6.14 -14.42
N ARG A 165 -4.56 -5.13 -15.20
CA ARG A 165 -5.52 -5.28 -16.30
C ARG A 165 -5.02 -6.25 -17.37
N SER A 166 -3.75 -6.18 -17.78
CA SER A 166 -3.19 -7.13 -18.74
C SER A 166 -3.10 -8.55 -18.19
N ALA A 167 -2.84 -8.72 -16.88
CA ALA A 167 -2.84 -10.04 -16.25
C ALA A 167 -4.25 -10.68 -16.12
N LEU A 168 -5.30 -9.86 -16.13
CA LEU A 168 -6.69 -10.31 -16.03
C LEU A 168 -7.37 -10.47 -17.40
N SER A 169 -6.77 -9.96 -18.48
CA SER A 169 -7.29 -10.19 -19.84
C SER A 169 -7.21 -11.67 -20.17
N PRO A 170 -8.29 -12.29 -20.73
CA PRO A 170 -8.22 -13.66 -21.23
C PRO A 170 -7.12 -13.76 -22.29
N GLU A 171 -6.27 -14.79 -22.24
CA GLU A 171 -5.43 -15.12 -23.39
C GLU A 171 -6.35 -15.32 -24.61
N PRO A 172 -6.00 -14.75 -25.77
CA PRO A 172 -6.71 -15.11 -27.00
C PRO A 172 -6.60 -16.63 -27.15
N VAL A 173 -7.76 -17.28 -27.15
CA VAL A 173 -7.85 -18.71 -27.49
C VAL A 173 -7.14 -18.85 -28.83
N ALA A 174 -5.97 -19.51 -28.83
CA ALA A 174 -5.30 -19.87 -30.07
C ALA A 174 -6.32 -20.65 -30.90
N ALA A 175 -6.76 -20.05 -32.00
CA ALA A 175 -7.59 -20.77 -32.97
C ALA A 175 -6.69 -21.85 -33.58
N ASP A 176 -6.87 -23.10 -33.12
CA ASP A 176 -6.32 -24.26 -33.78
C ASP A 176 -6.85 -24.29 -35.22
N HIS A 177 -5.97 -24.08 -36.15
CA HIS A 177 -6.16 -24.32 -37.59
C HIS A 177 -5.58 -25.67 -37.96
#